data_7f512718ceb5b5ef3383889c07e1f976
#
_entry.id   7f512718ceb5b5ef3383889c07e1f976
#
_cell.length_a   1.000
_cell.length_b   1.000
_cell.length_c   1.000
_cell.angle_alpha   90.00
_cell.angle_beta   90.00
_cell.angle_gamma   90.00
#
_symmetry.space_group_name_H-M   'P 1'
#
loop_
_entity.id
_entity.type
_entity.pdbx_description
1 polymer ?
#
loop_
_entity_poly.entity_id
_entity_poly.type
_entity_poly.pdbx_seq_one_letter_code
_entity_poly.pdbx_strand_id
1 'polypeptide(L)'
;MKTFIKLLTGNLKALTGLCILALFLFVAVFAPVITKHAPDKGTGYPHEYPAFVVKAAKNNPDGWIAKNLATNKRTLMMSRNADHVLGTSRMGRDIWSQVVYGARTSLFVGFGAGILVCFLATFIGVSAGYFGGKVDEILTAAMNIMLVVPQLPLLFIIAAFIGQAGPATIAVVIAITSWAWGARVVRAQTLSIREKEFIKAAEVLGESPWRIIGVEILPNLISIVGASFIGCVLLAIMTEASLSFLGLGDPNAISWGVMLYNVQTSSSMLVGAWWEILTPCIALTFIAIGLSLLNFAVDEIANPQLRSHKGMRRWRDAAQQQAKQTPSNSTPTDTTPQHS
;
A
#
# COMPACT_ATOMS: atom_id res chain seq x y z
N MET A 1 16.39 16.28 7.86
CA MET A 1 14.93 16.20 8.09
C MET A 1 14.16 17.31 7.36
N LYS A 2 14.47 18.61 7.54
CA LYS A 2 13.78 19.74 6.86
C LYS A 2 13.82 19.65 5.33
N THR A 3 14.96 19.26 4.75
CA THR A 3 15.15 19.11 3.30
C THR A 3 14.30 17.96 2.72
N PHE A 4 14.18 16.84 3.44
CA PHE A 4 13.36 15.68 3.04
C PHE A 4 11.86 16.03 3.02
N ILE A 5 11.39 16.73 4.06
CA ILE A 5 10.00 17.23 4.13
C ILE A 5 9.70 18.19 2.97
N LYS A 6 10.63 19.13 2.68
CA LYS A 6 10.47 20.07 1.57
C LYS A 6 10.47 19.38 0.20
N LEU A 7 11.20 18.28 0.05
CA LEU A 7 11.21 17.49 -1.17
C LEU A 7 9.92 16.66 -1.33
N LEU A 8 9.39 16.12 -0.23
CA LEU A 8 8.09 15.43 -0.21
C LEU A 8 6.94 16.39 -0.56
N THR A 9 6.91 17.57 0.04
CA THR A 9 5.83 18.56 -0.22
C THR A 9 5.92 19.20 -1.61
N GLY A 10 7.09 19.19 -2.24
CA GLY A 10 7.29 19.67 -3.62
C GLY A 10 6.89 18.63 -4.71
N ASN A 11 6.62 17.39 -4.34
CA ASN A 11 6.21 16.36 -5.29
C ASN A 11 4.72 16.09 -5.18
N LEU A 12 3.95 16.38 -6.24
CA LEU A 12 2.50 16.20 -6.26
C LEU A 12 2.08 14.75 -5.92
N LYS A 13 2.86 13.75 -6.35
CA LYS A 13 2.60 12.34 -6.03
C LYS A 13 2.76 12.05 -4.53
N ALA A 14 3.81 12.60 -3.91
CA ALA A 14 4.02 12.47 -2.47
C ALA A 14 2.89 13.13 -1.69
N LEU A 15 2.50 14.34 -2.10
CA LEU A 15 1.42 15.09 -1.43
C LEU A 15 0.09 14.36 -1.52
N THR A 16 -0.29 13.87 -2.72
CA THR A 16 -1.54 13.10 -2.89
C THR A 16 -1.52 11.80 -2.11
N GLY A 17 -0.41 11.04 -2.15
CA GLY A 17 -0.27 9.81 -1.35
C GLY A 17 -0.36 10.07 0.15
N LEU A 18 0.30 11.13 0.63
CA LEU A 18 0.25 11.53 2.04
C LEU A 18 -1.15 11.99 2.46
N CYS A 19 -1.85 12.75 1.62
CA CYS A 19 -3.23 13.18 1.89
C CYS A 19 -4.19 11.99 1.99
N ILE A 20 -4.06 11.00 1.10
CA ILE A 20 -4.88 9.78 1.16
C ILE A 20 -4.58 9.00 2.44
N LEU A 21 -3.30 8.79 2.77
CA LEU A 21 -2.92 8.10 3.99
C LEU A 21 -3.40 8.84 5.25
N ALA A 22 -3.22 10.16 5.29
CA ALA A 22 -3.70 10.99 6.40
C ALA A 22 -5.22 10.93 6.55
N LEU A 23 -5.97 10.92 5.44
CA LEU A 23 -7.42 10.74 5.45
C LEU A 23 -7.81 9.41 6.08
N PHE A 24 -7.18 8.29 5.67
CA PHE A 24 -7.49 6.97 6.23
C PHE A 24 -7.10 6.86 7.71
N LEU A 25 -5.95 7.44 8.11
CA LEU A 25 -5.55 7.51 9.51
C LEU A 25 -6.53 8.35 10.34
N PHE A 26 -6.97 9.49 9.81
CA PHE A 26 -7.99 10.32 10.44
C PHE A 26 -9.30 9.55 10.62
N VAL A 27 -9.79 8.89 9.56
CA VAL A 27 -11.00 8.06 9.59
C VAL A 27 -10.85 6.93 10.61
N ALA A 28 -9.70 6.26 10.67
CA ALA A 28 -9.44 5.18 11.61
C ALA A 28 -9.44 5.68 13.07
N VAL A 29 -8.81 6.82 13.36
CA VAL A 29 -8.76 7.39 14.74
C VAL A 29 -10.13 7.87 15.18
N PHE A 30 -10.80 8.63 14.32
CA PHE A 30 -12.10 9.25 14.62
C PHE A 30 -13.30 8.37 14.29
N ALA A 31 -13.10 7.09 14.03
CA ALA A 31 -14.16 6.12 13.72
C ALA A 31 -15.37 6.21 14.68
N PRO A 32 -15.21 6.25 16.02
CA PRO A 32 -16.33 6.33 16.95
C PRO A 32 -17.15 7.62 16.86
N VAL A 33 -16.56 8.70 16.32
CA VAL A 33 -17.22 10.01 16.17
C VAL A 33 -17.89 10.13 14.80
N ILE A 34 -17.29 9.53 13.77
CA ILE A 34 -17.76 9.59 12.38
C ILE A 34 -18.99 8.70 12.17
N THR A 35 -19.07 7.57 12.89
CA THR A 35 -20.14 6.57 12.71
C THR A 35 -21.25 6.76 13.74
N LYS A 36 -22.50 6.66 13.27
CA LYS A 36 -23.69 6.70 14.13
C LYS A 36 -24.04 5.33 14.70
N HIS A 37 -23.69 4.27 13.98
CA HIS A 37 -24.12 2.90 14.29
C HIS A 37 -22.92 2.06 14.71
N ALA A 38 -23.13 1.11 15.63
CA ALA A 38 -22.11 0.15 16.00
C ALA A 38 -21.87 -0.81 14.83
N PRO A 39 -20.60 -1.06 14.44
CA PRO A 39 -20.30 -1.80 13.22
C PRO A 39 -20.58 -3.30 13.32
N ASP A 40 -20.69 -3.82 14.54
CA ASP A 40 -20.96 -5.23 14.88
C ASP A 40 -22.44 -5.56 15.07
N LYS A 41 -23.30 -4.55 15.27
CA LYS A 41 -24.73 -4.72 15.52
C LYS A 41 -25.56 -4.53 14.26
N GLY A 42 -26.60 -5.37 14.12
CA GLY A 42 -27.64 -5.14 13.10
C GLY A 42 -28.52 -3.97 13.52
N THR A 43 -28.48 -2.90 12.74
CA THR A 43 -29.24 -1.67 12.99
C THR A 43 -30.30 -1.39 11.94
N GLY A 44 -30.29 -2.15 10.84
CA GLY A 44 -31.23 -2.06 9.74
C GLY A 44 -31.73 -3.44 9.27
N TYR A 45 -32.54 -3.44 8.21
CA TYR A 45 -32.95 -4.67 7.55
C TYR A 45 -31.79 -5.27 6.73
N PRO A 46 -31.81 -6.59 6.46
CA PRO A 46 -30.85 -7.22 5.57
C PRO A 46 -30.84 -6.61 4.18
N HIS A 47 -29.66 -6.27 3.68
CA HIS A 47 -29.42 -5.75 2.31
C HIS A 47 -30.22 -4.47 1.98
N GLU A 48 -30.37 -3.53 2.92
CA GLU A 48 -30.94 -2.22 2.59
C GLU A 48 -30.07 -1.48 1.58
N TYR A 49 -30.74 -0.84 0.62
CA TYR A 49 -30.05 -0.01 -0.38
C TYR A 49 -29.39 1.21 0.24
N PRO A 50 -28.26 1.68 -0.33
CA PRO A 50 -27.66 2.95 0.05
C PRO A 50 -28.69 4.10 0.01
N ALA A 51 -28.65 4.98 1.02
CA ALA A 51 -29.59 6.08 1.16
C ALA A 51 -29.65 6.98 -0.09
N PHE A 52 -28.54 7.18 -0.79
CA PHE A 52 -28.49 7.96 -2.02
C PHE A 52 -29.28 7.31 -3.17
N VAL A 53 -29.27 5.96 -3.27
CA VAL A 53 -30.05 5.21 -4.28
C VAL A 53 -31.54 5.34 -4.00
N VAL A 54 -31.95 5.19 -2.74
CA VAL A 54 -33.35 5.34 -2.31
C VAL A 54 -33.83 6.77 -2.54
N LYS A 55 -33.00 7.77 -2.23
CA LYS A 55 -33.31 9.20 -2.46
C LYS A 55 -33.43 9.51 -3.95
N ALA A 56 -32.53 8.97 -4.79
CA ALA A 56 -32.59 9.13 -6.23
C ALA A 56 -33.87 8.54 -6.84
N ALA A 57 -34.31 7.37 -6.35
CA ALA A 57 -35.56 6.73 -6.77
C ALA A 57 -36.80 7.55 -6.37
N LYS A 58 -36.80 8.12 -5.17
CA LYS A 58 -37.90 9.00 -4.70
C LYS A 58 -37.98 10.28 -5.51
N ASN A 59 -36.87 10.86 -5.92
CA ASN A 59 -36.82 12.11 -6.69
C ASN A 59 -37.23 11.90 -8.17
N ASN A 60 -37.12 10.70 -8.70
CA ASN A 60 -37.53 10.35 -10.07
C ASN A 60 -38.33 9.04 -10.10
N PRO A 61 -39.63 9.09 -9.79
CA PRO A 61 -40.50 7.91 -9.69
C PRO A 61 -40.62 7.10 -11.01
N ASP A 62 -40.53 7.77 -12.14
CA ASP A 62 -40.57 7.17 -13.48
C ASP A 62 -39.23 6.67 -13.99
N GLY A 63 -38.16 6.96 -13.25
CA GLY A 63 -36.79 6.58 -13.61
C GLY A 63 -36.54 5.08 -13.52
N TRP A 64 -35.54 4.62 -14.25
CA TRP A 64 -35.10 3.21 -14.26
C TRP A 64 -34.84 2.66 -12.86
N ILE A 65 -34.25 3.47 -11.96
CA ILE A 65 -33.94 3.05 -10.57
C ILE A 65 -35.26 2.79 -9.81
N ALA A 66 -36.22 3.69 -9.88
CA ALA A 66 -37.51 3.55 -9.19
C ALA A 66 -38.32 2.36 -9.71
N LYS A 67 -38.34 2.14 -11.02
CA LYS A 67 -39.02 0.99 -11.64
C LYS A 67 -38.39 -0.34 -11.20
N ASN A 68 -37.05 -0.42 -11.17
CA ASN A 68 -36.37 -1.64 -10.67
C ASN A 68 -36.60 -1.87 -9.18
N LEU A 69 -36.64 -0.83 -8.36
CA LEU A 69 -36.95 -0.92 -6.93
C LEU A 69 -38.39 -1.35 -6.67
N ALA A 70 -39.34 -0.96 -7.52
CA ALA A 70 -40.78 -1.26 -7.39
C ALA A 70 -41.16 -2.67 -7.90
N THR A 71 -40.33 -3.27 -8.77
CA THR A 71 -40.70 -4.52 -9.50
C THR A 71 -40.72 -5.76 -8.60
N ASN A 72 -40.05 -5.72 -7.44
CA ASN A 72 -39.96 -6.88 -6.57
C ASN A 72 -40.30 -6.54 -5.11
N LYS A 73 -41.19 -7.31 -4.47
CA LYS A 73 -41.60 -7.14 -3.06
C LYS A 73 -40.37 -7.13 -2.11
N ARG A 74 -39.32 -7.87 -2.46
CA ARG A 74 -38.05 -7.91 -1.74
C ARG A 74 -37.29 -6.61 -1.87
N THR A 75 -37.22 -6.01 -3.05
CA THR A 75 -36.58 -4.71 -3.33
C THR A 75 -37.29 -3.57 -2.61
N LEU A 76 -38.62 -3.68 -2.46
CA LEU A 76 -39.42 -2.70 -1.72
C LEU A 76 -39.08 -2.70 -0.22
N MET A 77 -38.80 -3.89 0.36
CA MET A 77 -38.32 -3.98 1.75
C MET A 77 -36.92 -3.42 1.92
N MET A 78 -36.03 -3.62 0.94
CA MET A 78 -34.67 -3.11 0.93
C MET A 78 -34.59 -1.58 0.75
N SER A 79 -35.68 -0.93 0.33
CA SER A 79 -35.76 0.54 0.11
C SER A 79 -36.39 1.32 1.26
N ARG A 80 -36.72 0.68 2.37
CA ARG A 80 -37.52 1.27 3.47
C ARG A 80 -36.77 2.29 4.30
N ASN A 81 -35.46 2.14 4.46
CA ASN A 81 -34.71 3.00 5.37
C ASN A 81 -33.66 3.85 4.62
N ALA A 82 -33.68 5.16 4.89
CA ALA A 82 -32.77 6.12 4.30
C ALA A 82 -31.62 6.52 5.27
N ASP A 83 -31.50 5.85 6.43
CA ASP A 83 -30.55 6.25 7.48
C ASP A 83 -29.15 5.67 7.26
N HIS A 84 -29.04 4.56 6.49
CA HIS A 84 -27.76 3.93 6.17
C HIS A 84 -27.17 4.50 4.88
N VAL A 85 -26.11 5.32 5.02
CA VAL A 85 -25.49 6.06 3.89
C VAL A 85 -25.08 5.12 2.75
N LEU A 86 -24.41 4.01 3.08
CA LEU A 86 -23.93 3.01 2.12
C LEU A 86 -24.74 1.71 2.16
N GLY A 87 -25.94 1.75 2.77
CA GLY A 87 -26.78 0.56 2.92
C GLY A 87 -26.33 -0.38 4.04
N THR A 88 -26.94 -1.58 4.07
CA THR A 88 -26.65 -2.58 5.09
C THR A 88 -26.19 -3.91 4.50
N SER A 89 -25.54 -4.72 5.32
CA SER A 89 -25.14 -6.08 5.02
C SER A 89 -26.30 -7.07 5.20
N ARG A 90 -26.09 -8.36 4.85
CA ARG A 90 -27.03 -9.44 5.13
C ARG A 90 -27.50 -9.49 6.60
N MET A 91 -26.62 -9.15 7.54
CA MET A 91 -26.94 -9.13 8.97
C MET A 91 -27.56 -7.81 9.44
N GLY A 92 -27.93 -6.90 8.51
CA GLY A 92 -28.46 -5.58 8.83
C GLY A 92 -27.42 -4.63 9.44
N ARG A 93 -26.13 -4.94 9.32
CA ARG A 93 -25.04 -4.09 9.82
C ARG A 93 -24.80 -2.95 8.85
N ASP A 94 -24.54 -1.73 9.38
CA ASP A 94 -24.28 -0.54 8.58
C ASP A 94 -22.91 -0.64 7.87
N ILE A 95 -22.92 -0.61 6.53
CA ILE A 95 -21.72 -0.74 5.69
C ILE A 95 -20.76 0.44 5.90
N TRP A 96 -21.28 1.67 6.08
CA TRP A 96 -20.46 2.84 6.36
C TRP A 96 -19.64 2.65 7.63
N SER A 97 -20.29 2.23 8.72
CA SER A 97 -19.62 1.96 9.99
C SER A 97 -18.59 0.84 9.86
N GLN A 98 -18.92 -0.23 9.13
CA GLN A 98 -17.99 -1.34 8.91
C GLN A 98 -16.74 -0.91 8.13
N VAL A 99 -16.87 -0.09 7.09
CA VAL A 99 -15.70 0.37 6.30
C VAL A 99 -14.81 1.31 7.11
N VAL A 100 -15.43 2.20 7.89
CA VAL A 100 -14.71 3.16 8.76
C VAL A 100 -13.95 2.42 9.87
N TYR A 101 -14.59 1.49 10.57
CA TYR A 101 -13.91 0.67 11.59
C TYR A 101 -12.94 -0.33 10.98
N GLY A 102 -13.23 -0.85 9.78
CA GLY A 102 -12.33 -1.71 9.02
C GLY A 102 -10.98 -1.04 8.73
N ALA A 103 -10.96 0.28 8.52
CA ALA A 103 -9.73 1.03 8.38
C ALA A 103 -8.81 0.89 9.59
N ARG A 104 -9.35 0.87 10.83
CA ARG A 104 -8.53 0.70 12.05
C ARG A 104 -7.80 -0.64 12.05
N THR A 105 -8.53 -1.72 11.79
CA THR A 105 -7.96 -3.07 11.82
C THR A 105 -6.97 -3.29 10.68
N SER A 106 -7.36 -2.94 9.46
CA SER A 106 -6.50 -3.14 8.27
C SER A 106 -5.23 -2.28 8.32
N LEU A 107 -5.31 -1.03 8.81
CA LEU A 107 -4.13 -0.19 9.01
C LEU A 107 -3.27 -0.68 10.19
N PHE A 108 -3.88 -1.12 11.29
CA PHE A 108 -3.13 -1.70 12.41
C PHE A 108 -2.30 -2.91 11.98
N VAL A 109 -2.89 -3.84 11.24
CA VAL A 109 -2.17 -5.01 10.70
C VAL A 109 -1.12 -4.57 9.69
N GLY A 110 -1.47 -3.67 8.76
CA GLY A 110 -0.55 -3.19 7.73
C GLY A 110 0.69 -2.52 8.30
N PHE A 111 0.52 -1.55 9.21
CA PHE A 111 1.64 -0.87 9.86
C PHE A 111 2.39 -1.79 10.82
N GLY A 112 1.69 -2.60 11.61
CA GLY A 112 2.30 -3.55 12.55
C GLY A 112 3.17 -4.58 11.82
N ALA A 113 2.63 -5.25 10.81
CA ALA A 113 3.39 -6.18 9.98
C ALA A 113 4.51 -5.46 9.22
N GLY A 114 4.24 -4.29 8.62
CA GLY A 114 5.24 -3.52 7.91
C GLY A 114 6.45 -3.14 8.76
N ILE A 115 6.24 -2.72 10.01
CA ILE A 115 7.32 -2.45 10.97
C ILE A 115 8.12 -3.73 11.25
N LEU A 116 7.45 -4.84 11.55
CA LEU A 116 8.12 -6.11 11.87
C LEU A 116 8.89 -6.65 10.67
N VAL A 117 8.31 -6.65 9.47
CA VAL A 117 8.98 -7.06 8.21
C VAL A 117 10.22 -6.21 7.97
N CYS A 118 10.07 -4.88 8.05
CA CYS A 118 11.16 -3.95 7.79
C CYS A 118 12.29 -4.10 8.82
N PHE A 119 11.94 -4.31 10.10
CA PHE A 119 12.90 -4.56 11.16
C PHE A 119 13.68 -5.85 10.91
N LEU A 120 12.98 -6.99 10.68
CA LEU A 120 13.61 -8.28 10.40
C LEU A 120 14.49 -8.21 9.14
N ALA A 121 13.98 -7.63 8.07
CA ALA A 121 14.70 -7.46 6.82
C ALA A 121 15.98 -6.64 7.00
N THR A 122 15.89 -5.52 7.72
CA THR A 122 17.03 -4.66 7.98
C THR A 122 18.05 -5.34 8.88
N PHE A 123 17.60 -5.94 9.98
CA PHE A 123 18.49 -6.62 10.92
C PHE A 123 19.25 -7.78 10.27
N ILE A 124 18.54 -8.66 9.56
CA ILE A 124 19.13 -9.82 8.88
C ILE A 124 20.01 -9.39 7.72
N GLY A 125 19.55 -8.43 6.90
CA GLY A 125 20.28 -7.96 5.73
C GLY A 125 21.57 -7.24 6.11
N VAL A 126 21.54 -6.35 7.12
CA VAL A 126 22.76 -5.68 7.63
C VAL A 126 23.70 -6.67 8.26
N SER A 127 23.21 -7.62 9.07
CA SER A 127 24.06 -8.64 9.70
C SER A 127 24.77 -9.50 8.66
N ALA A 128 24.08 -9.98 7.63
CA ALA A 128 24.66 -10.75 6.55
C ALA A 128 25.71 -9.94 5.77
N GLY A 129 25.37 -8.70 5.38
CA GLY A 129 26.25 -7.85 4.57
C GLY A 129 27.49 -7.35 5.31
N TYR A 130 27.39 -7.06 6.61
CA TYR A 130 28.50 -6.52 7.39
C TYR A 130 29.46 -7.61 7.90
N PHE A 131 28.93 -8.65 8.58
CA PHE A 131 29.83 -9.67 9.17
C PHE A 131 30.48 -10.58 8.13
N GLY A 132 29.78 -10.87 7.02
CA GLY A 132 30.33 -11.74 5.98
C GLY A 132 30.56 -13.20 6.43
N GLY A 133 31.41 -13.93 5.68
CA GLY A 133 31.83 -15.30 6.02
C GLY A 133 30.65 -16.24 6.30
N LYS A 134 30.75 -17.06 7.34
CA LYS A 134 29.72 -18.04 7.73
C LYS A 134 28.37 -17.39 8.09
N VAL A 135 28.37 -16.18 8.67
CA VAL A 135 27.12 -15.45 9.00
C VAL A 135 26.36 -15.10 7.72
N ASP A 136 27.06 -14.59 6.73
CA ASP A 136 26.48 -14.28 5.43
C ASP A 136 25.98 -15.53 4.71
N GLU A 137 26.76 -16.61 4.73
CA GLU A 137 26.40 -17.88 4.10
C GLU A 137 25.09 -18.45 4.67
N ILE A 138 24.97 -18.53 6.00
CA ILE A 138 23.79 -19.06 6.69
C ILE A 138 22.56 -18.17 6.46
N LEU A 139 22.71 -16.85 6.65
CA LEU A 139 21.58 -15.94 6.49
C LEU A 139 21.12 -15.83 5.02
N THR A 140 22.06 -15.89 4.08
CA THR A 140 21.73 -15.94 2.64
C THR A 140 21.04 -17.24 2.27
N ALA A 141 21.47 -18.38 2.81
CA ALA A 141 20.78 -19.66 2.62
C ALA A 141 19.34 -19.59 3.16
N ALA A 142 19.13 -19.02 4.35
CA ALA A 142 17.80 -18.81 4.92
C ALA A 142 16.92 -17.90 4.04
N MET A 143 17.46 -16.77 3.54
CA MET A 143 16.77 -15.90 2.58
C MET A 143 16.38 -16.67 1.31
N ASN A 144 17.29 -17.50 0.78
CA ASN A 144 17.03 -18.25 -0.44
C ASN A 144 15.93 -19.30 -0.25
N ILE A 145 15.94 -20.03 0.88
CA ILE A 145 14.87 -20.98 1.22
C ILE A 145 13.53 -20.27 1.30
N MET A 146 13.45 -19.16 2.03
CA MET A 146 12.20 -18.41 2.19
C MET A 146 11.67 -17.84 0.87
N LEU A 147 12.54 -17.50 -0.09
CA LEU A 147 12.13 -16.95 -1.38
C LEU A 147 11.72 -18.03 -2.40
N VAL A 148 12.15 -19.27 -2.22
CA VAL A 148 11.72 -20.40 -3.06
C VAL A 148 10.33 -20.88 -2.65
N VAL A 149 10.00 -20.82 -1.35
CA VAL A 149 8.68 -21.22 -0.85
C VAL A 149 7.63 -20.22 -1.31
N PRO A 150 6.55 -20.66 -2.00
CA PRO A 150 5.47 -19.78 -2.41
C PRO A 150 4.80 -19.13 -1.19
N GLN A 151 4.86 -17.80 -1.10
CA GLN A 151 4.44 -17.05 0.09
C GLN A 151 2.97 -17.28 0.47
N LEU A 152 2.04 -17.19 -0.50
CA LEU A 152 0.61 -17.35 -0.21
C LEU A 152 0.24 -18.74 0.32
N PRO A 153 0.67 -19.86 -0.30
CA PRO A 153 0.46 -21.19 0.26
C PRO A 153 1.04 -21.36 1.67
N LEU A 154 2.25 -20.84 1.91
CA LEU A 154 2.86 -20.89 3.24
C LEU A 154 2.01 -20.14 4.29
N LEU A 155 1.55 -18.95 3.96
CA LEU A 155 0.68 -18.14 4.82
C LEU A 155 -0.63 -18.88 5.12
N PHE A 156 -1.25 -19.52 4.13
CA PHE A 156 -2.49 -20.29 4.31
C PHE A 156 -2.31 -21.47 5.25
N ILE A 157 -1.22 -22.22 5.08
CA ILE A 157 -0.91 -23.35 5.96
C ILE A 157 -0.72 -22.87 7.40
N ILE A 158 0.09 -21.83 7.62
CA ILE A 158 0.35 -21.30 8.97
C ILE A 158 -0.96 -20.76 9.59
N ALA A 159 -1.73 -19.96 8.84
CA ALA A 159 -3.00 -19.41 9.33
C ALA A 159 -4.03 -20.51 9.65
N ALA A 160 -4.10 -21.57 8.83
CA ALA A 160 -4.99 -22.70 9.07
C ALA A 160 -4.62 -23.50 10.32
N PHE A 161 -3.32 -23.65 10.62
CA PHE A 161 -2.86 -24.30 11.86
C PHE A 161 -3.15 -23.47 13.11
N ILE A 162 -3.09 -22.14 13.01
CA ILE A 162 -3.39 -21.23 14.13
C ILE A 162 -4.91 -21.16 14.39
N GLY A 163 -5.71 -21.40 13.36
CA GLY A 163 -7.16 -21.26 13.40
C GLY A 163 -7.59 -19.79 13.26
N GLN A 164 -8.56 -19.34 14.09
CA GLN A 164 -9.03 -17.95 14.05
C GLN A 164 -7.94 -16.99 14.58
N ALA A 165 -7.11 -16.49 13.66
CA ALA A 165 -6.01 -15.61 14.00
C ALA A 165 -6.51 -14.16 14.14
N GLY A 166 -6.35 -13.58 15.32
CA GLY A 166 -6.61 -12.15 15.54
C GLY A 166 -5.66 -11.26 14.74
N PRO A 167 -5.97 -9.97 14.59
CA PRO A 167 -5.20 -9.03 13.76
C PRO A 167 -3.70 -8.98 14.09
N ALA A 168 -3.34 -9.02 15.37
CA ALA A 168 -1.94 -9.04 15.80
C ALA A 168 -1.21 -10.31 15.37
N THR A 169 -1.87 -11.47 15.46
CA THR A 169 -1.30 -12.76 15.04
C THR A 169 -1.06 -12.76 13.52
N ILE A 170 -2.01 -12.25 12.74
CA ILE A 170 -1.86 -12.10 11.28
C ILE A 170 -0.65 -11.22 10.95
N ALA A 171 -0.46 -10.10 11.67
CA ALA A 171 0.69 -9.22 11.47
C ALA A 171 2.03 -9.95 11.70
N VAL A 172 2.13 -10.76 12.74
CA VAL A 172 3.32 -11.57 13.05
C VAL A 172 3.55 -12.63 11.98
N VAL A 173 2.51 -13.34 11.55
CA VAL A 173 2.62 -14.38 10.49
C VAL A 173 3.11 -13.77 9.18
N ILE A 174 2.56 -12.61 8.78
CA ILE A 174 3.04 -11.86 7.62
C ILE A 174 4.53 -11.49 7.80
N ALA A 175 4.92 -11.02 8.97
CA ALA A 175 6.30 -10.60 9.21
C ALA A 175 7.30 -11.76 9.08
N ILE A 176 6.99 -12.93 9.65
CA ILE A 176 7.86 -14.11 9.61
C ILE A 176 8.01 -14.67 8.19
N THR A 177 7.01 -14.47 7.33
CA THR A 177 7.02 -15.04 5.97
C THR A 177 7.51 -14.06 4.90
N SER A 178 7.55 -12.74 5.16
CA SER A 178 7.76 -11.71 4.11
C SER A 178 9.10 -10.98 4.19
N TRP A 179 9.94 -11.23 5.18
CA TRP A 179 11.19 -10.48 5.42
C TRP A 179 12.31 -10.73 4.40
N ALA A 180 12.33 -11.90 3.75
CA ALA A 180 13.49 -12.38 3.01
C ALA A 180 13.87 -11.52 1.78
N TRP A 181 12.87 -11.01 1.05
CA TRP A 181 13.11 -10.14 -0.11
C TRP A 181 13.75 -8.80 0.32
N GLY A 182 13.20 -8.17 1.34
CA GLY A 182 13.76 -6.94 1.91
C GLY A 182 15.18 -7.14 2.46
N ALA A 183 15.42 -8.25 3.15
CA ALA A 183 16.73 -8.59 3.69
C ALA A 183 17.80 -8.73 2.59
N ARG A 184 17.44 -9.34 1.45
CA ARG A 184 18.33 -9.44 0.28
C ARG A 184 18.72 -8.07 -0.28
N VAL A 185 17.75 -7.15 -0.39
CA VAL A 185 18.00 -5.78 -0.85
C VAL A 185 18.90 -5.04 0.12
N VAL A 186 18.62 -5.09 1.42
CA VAL A 186 19.41 -4.44 2.47
C VAL A 186 20.83 -5.02 2.52
N ARG A 187 20.97 -6.36 2.39
CA ARG A 187 22.28 -7.02 2.33
C ARG A 187 23.13 -6.50 1.17
N ALA A 188 22.57 -6.41 -0.04
CA ALA A 188 23.29 -5.90 -1.21
C ALA A 188 23.78 -4.48 -1.01
N GLN A 189 22.96 -3.62 -0.42
CA GLN A 189 23.34 -2.23 -0.10
C GLN A 189 24.39 -2.17 1.00
N THR A 190 24.28 -3.01 2.03
CA THR A 190 25.25 -3.07 3.13
C THR A 190 26.62 -3.49 2.61
N LEU A 191 26.70 -4.48 1.72
CA LEU A 191 27.96 -4.87 1.06
C LEU A 191 28.59 -3.70 0.30
N SER A 192 27.79 -2.93 -0.44
CA SER A 192 28.29 -1.74 -1.16
C SER A 192 28.80 -0.64 -0.23
N ILE A 193 28.16 -0.45 0.93
CA ILE A 193 28.56 0.57 1.91
C ILE A 193 29.83 0.11 2.66
N ARG A 194 29.92 -1.16 3.01
CA ARG A 194 31.07 -1.74 3.72
C ARG A 194 32.39 -1.52 3.00
N GLU A 195 32.39 -1.49 1.67
CA GLU A 195 33.61 -1.25 0.87
C GLU A 195 34.02 0.25 0.82
N LYS A 196 33.26 1.15 1.41
CA LYS A 196 33.60 2.59 1.44
C LYS A 196 34.79 2.86 2.37
N GLU A 197 35.60 3.84 1.99
CA GLU A 197 36.83 4.22 2.72
C GLU A 197 36.55 4.62 4.18
N PHE A 198 35.45 5.31 4.45
CA PHE A 198 35.12 5.73 5.81
C PHE A 198 34.78 4.56 6.73
N ILE A 199 34.23 3.46 6.21
CA ILE A 199 34.00 2.23 6.99
C ILE A 199 35.34 1.54 7.29
N LYS A 200 36.21 1.41 6.29
CA LYS A 200 37.55 0.84 6.47
C LYS A 200 38.38 1.65 7.46
N ALA A 201 38.28 2.96 7.43
CA ALA A 201 38.92 3.84 8.40
C ALA A 201 38.41 3.60 9.82
N ALA A 202 37.09 3.47 10.03
CA ALA A 202 36.52 3.16 11.33
C ALA A 202 36.99 1.78 11.86
N GLU A 203 37.09 0.78 10.99
CA GLU A 203 37.62 -0.56 11.34
C GLU A 203 39.10 -0.51 11.76
N VAL A 204 39.94 0.28 11.05
CA VAL A 204 41.37 0.47 11.39
C VAL A 204 41.51 1.22 12.73
N LEU A 205 40.62 2.14 13.04
CA LEU A 205 40.57 2.82 14.32
C LEU A 205 40.12 1.97 15.50
N GLY A 206 39.72 0.70 15.23
CA GLY A 206 39.29 -0.25 16.26
C GLY A 206 37.89 -0.04 16.77
N GLU A 207 37.04 0.65 16.00
CA GLU A 207 35.62 0.85 16.34
C GLU A 207 34.87 -0.50 16.44
N SER A 208 33.96 -0.60 17.39
CA SER A 208 33.17 -1.83 17.55
C SER A 208 32.21 -2.05 16.37
N PRO A 209 31.97 -3.30 15.94
CA PRO A 209 31.07 -3.63 14.86
C PRO A 209 29.67 -3.03 14.99
N TRP A 210 29.11 -3.06 16.20
CA TRP A 210 27.77 -2.53 16.47
C TRP A 210 27.71 -1.00 16.36
N ARG A 211 28.83 -0.30 16.68
CA ARG A 211 28.92 1.13 16.48
C ARG A 211 29.00 1.48 15.00
N ILE A 212 29.82 0.75 14.23
CA ILE A 212 29.92 0.95 12.78
C ILE A 212 28.55 0.70 12.11
N ILE A 213 27.84 -0.37 12.49
CA ILE A 213 26.49 -0.65 11.99
C ILE A 213 25.53 0.50 12.34
N GLY A 214 25.49 0.92 13.61
CA GLY A 214 24.49 1.86 14.10
C GLY A 214 24.74 3.31 13.65
N VAL A 215 26.02 3.72 13.56
CA VAL A 215 26.40 5.12 13.32
C VAL A 215 26.77 5.37 11.85
N GLU A 216 27.39 4.40 11.19
CA GLU A 216 27.88 4.58 9.82
C GLU A 216 26.99 3.91 8.78
N ILE A 217 26.56 2.67 8.99
CA ILE A 217 25.81 1.90 7.98
C ILE A 217 24.32 2.26 7.98
N LEU A 218 23.64 2.13 9.12
CA LEU A 218 22.19 2.34 9.21
C LEU A 218 21.73 3.72 8.76
N PRO A 219 22.42 4.84 9.11
CA PRO A 219 22.03 6.16 8.61
C PRO A 219 22.13 6.31 7.10
N ASN A 220 23.06 5.61 6.47
CA ASN A 220 23.21 5.57 5.02
C ASN A 220 22.14 4.70 4.33
N LEU A 221 21.57 3.72 5.02
CA LEU A 221 20.50 2.86 4.54
C LEU A 221 19.09 3.42 4.77
N ILE A 222 18.93 4.48 5.59
CA ILE A 222 17.61 4.96 6.05
C ILE A 222 16.65 5.31 4.92
N SER A 223 17.18 5.82 3.81
CA SER A 223 16.35 6.14 2.63
C SER A 223 15.77 4.90 1.96
N ILE A 224 16.57 3.84 1.83
CA ILE A 224 16.16 2.57 1.22
C ILE A 224 15.23 1.82 2.17
N VAL A 225 15.56 1.79 3.46
CA VAL A 225 14.73 1.17 4.50
C VAL A 225 13.37 1.88 4.59
N GLY A 226 13.36 3.21 4.52
CA GLY A 226 12.11 3.98 4.53
C GLY A 226 11.22 3.74 3.30
N ALA A 227 11.79 3.64 2.12
CA ALA A 227 11.07 3.27 0.90
C ALA A 227 10.52 1.84 1.00
N SER A 228 11.37 0.89 1.43
CA SER A 228 10.97 -0.51 1.64
C SER A 228 9.84 -0.64 2.67
N PHE A 229 9.86 0.16 3.74
CA PHE A 229 8.81 0.16 4.76
C PHE A 229 7.42 0.46 4.18
N ILE A 230 7.29 1.48 3.32
CA ILE A 230 6.01 1.82 2.69
C ILE A 230 5.52 0.66 1.81
N GLY A 231 6.43 0.05 1.04
CA GLY A 231 6.13 -1.15 0.25
C GLY A 231 5.68 -2.33 1.11
N CYS A 232 6.33 -2.56 2.26
CA CYS A 232 5.95 -3.60 3.22
C CYS A 232 4.56 -3.36 3.82
N VAL A 233 4.22 -2.10 4.16
CA VAL A 233 2.88 -1.74 4.67
C VAL A 233 1.80 -2.03 3.63
N LEU A 234 2.02 -1.61 2.37
CA LEU A 234 1.09 -1.90 1.29
C LEU A 234 0.88 -3.40 1.10
N LEU A 235 1.97 -4.16 1.02
CA LEU A 235 1.94 -5.60 0.85
C LEU A 235 1.24 -6.28 2.02
N ALA A 236 1.48 -5.83 3.25
CA ALA A 236 0.84 -6.37 4.45
C ALA A 236 -0.67 -6.14 4.48
N ILE A 237 -1.16 -4.94 4.10
CA ILE A 237 -2.61 -4.66 3.99
C ILE A 237 -3.27 -5.57 2.96
N MET A 238 -2.65 -5.72 1.77
CA MET A 238 -3.20 -6.58 0.72
C MET A 238 -3.18 -8.06 1.13
N THR A 239 -2.14 -8.50 1.82
CA THR A 239 -2.02 -9.89 2.32
C THR A 239 -3.04 -10.17 3.43
N GLU A 240 -3.22 -9.25 4.39
CA GLU A 240 -4.28 -9.35 5.41
C GLU A 240 -5.66 -9.47 4.76
N ALA A 241 -5.98 -8.56 3.83
CA ALA A 241 -7.25 -8.59 3.13
C ALA A 241 -7.47 -9.91 2.39
N SER A 242 -6.43 -10.47 1.76
CA SER A 242 -6.51 -11.76 1.07
C SER A 242 -6.73 -12.93 2.03
N LEU A 243 -5.99 -12.98 3.15
CA LEU A 243 -6.16 -14.02 4.17
C LEU A 243 -7.55 -13.97 4.80
N SER A 244 -7.99 -12.78 5.19
CA SER A 244 -9.31 -12.55 5.78
C SER A 244 -10.44 -12.87 4.78
N PHE A 245 -10.29 -12.52 3.50
CA PHE A 245 -11.22 -12.85 2.41
C PHE A 245 -11.39 -14.37 2.22
N LEU A 246 -10.34 -15.14 2.44
CA LEU A 246 -10.37 -16.61 2.39
C LEU A 246 -10.87 -17.27 3.69
N GLY A 247 -11.27 -16.46 4.68
CA GLY A 247 -11.83 -16.94 5.94
C GLY A 247 -10.79 -17.37 6.98
N LEU A 248 -9.52 -17.01 6.80
CA LEU A 248 -8.43 -17.33 7.73
C LEU A 248 -8.20 -16.24 8.79
N GLY A 249 -8.90 -15.11 8.69
CA GLY A 249 -8.94 -14.07 9.71
C GLY A 249 -9.94 -14.36 10.81
N ASP A 250 -9.95 -13.54 11.86
CA ASP A 250 -10.97 -13.59 12.90
C ASP A 250 -12.31 -13.07 12.33
N PRO A 251 -13.37 -13.91 12.28
CA PRO A 251 -14.67 -13.50 11.77
C PRO A 251 -15.34 -12.37 12.58
N ASN A 252 -14.90 -12.16 13.82
CA ASN A 252 -15.41 -11.11 14.69
C ASN A 252 -14.65 -9.80 14.53
N ALA A 253 -13.46 -9.83 13.94
CA ALA A 253 -12.73 -8.62 13.59
C ALA A 253 -13.43 -7.90 12.43
N ILE A 254 -13.44 -6.58 12.50
CA ILE A 254 -13.99 -5.74 11.43
C ILE A 254 -12.80 -5.24 10.63
N SER A 255 -12.51 -5.91 9.51
CA SER A 255 -11.52 -5.48 8.51
C SER A 255 -12.14 -5.49 7.12
N TRP A 256 -11.50 -4.82 6.17
CA TRP A 256 -11.98 -4.82 4.78
C TRP A 256 -11.97 -6.22 4.15
N GLY A 257 -11.00 -7.07 4.54
CA GLY A 257 -10.94 -8.47 4.10
C GLY A 257 -12.11 -9.31 4.65
N VAL A 258 -12.45 -9.16 5.93
CA VAL A 258 -13.60 -9.84 6.55
C VAL A 258 -14.92 -9.35 5.94
N MET A 259 -15.04 -8.06 5.57
CA MET A 259 -16.20 -7.58 4.83
C MET A 259 -16.38 -8.34 3.51
N LEU A 260 -15.30 -8.51 2.74
CA LEU A 260 -15.33 -9.25 1.47
C LEU A 260 -15.66 -10.74 1.68
N TYR A 261 -15.13 -11.37 2.73
CA TYR A 261 -15.51 -12.74 3.12
C TYR A 261 -17.01 -12.88 3.40
N ASN A 262 -17.57 -11.93 4.16
CA ASN A 262 -18.99 -11.91 4.48
C ASN A 262 -19.86 -11.77 3.22
N VAL A 263 -19.45 -10.97 2.24
CA VAL A 263 -20.14 -10.83 0.94
C VAL A 263 -20.16 -12.16 0.18
N GLN A 264 -19.01 -12.85 0.15
CA GLN A 264 -18.87 -14.13 -0.55
C GLN A 264 -19.75 -15.22 0.10
N THR A 265 -19.67 -15.36 1.41
CA THR A 265 -20.40 -16.40 2.17
C THR A 265 -21.90 -16.12 2.27
N SER A 266 -22.32 -14.87 2.25
CA SER A 266 -23.71 -14.46 2.31
C SER A 266 -24.43 -14.47 0.97
N SER A 267 -23.73 -14.75 -0.13
CA SER A 267 -24.29 -14.70 -1.49
C SER A 267 -24.96 -13.36 -1.83
N SER A 268 -24.43 -12.26 -1.26
CA SER A 268 -24.98 -10.90 -1.41
C SER A 268 -25.08 -10.47 -2.88
N MET A 269 -24.17 -10.96 -3.73
CA MET A 269 -24.20 -10.69 -5.17
C MET A 269 -25.42 -11.28 -5.88
N LEU A 270 -25.92 -12.44 -5.44
CA LEU A 270 -27.11 -13.06 -6.03
C LEU A 270 -28.39 -12.26 -5.74
N VAL A 271 -28.38 -11.46 -4.68
CA VAL A 271 -29.50 -10.57 -4.35
C VAL A 271 -29.32 -9.15 -4.88
N GLY A 272 -28.22 -8.90 -5.61
CA GLY A 272 -27.93 -7.60 -6.22
C GLY A 272 -27.39 -6.54 -5.24
N ALA A 273 -26.86 -6.95 -4.08
CA ALA A 273 -26.28 -6.07 -3.06
C ALA A 273 -24.84 -5.67 -3.40
N TRP A 274 -24.65 -5.00 -4.55
CA TRP A 274 -23.34 -4.61 -5.10
C TRP A 274 -22.53 -3.67 -4.18
N TRP A 275 -23.21 -2.88 -3.36
CA TRP A 275 -22.56 -1.94 -2.44
C TRP A 275 -21.74 -2.63 -1.34
N GLU A 276 -22.13 -3.85 -0.97
CA GLU A 276 -21.40 -4.61 0.06
C GLU A 276 -19.99 -4.99 -0.39
N ILE A 277 -19.79 -5.31 -1.69
CA ILE A 277 -18.48 -5.63 -2.25
C ILE A 277 -17.73 -4.36 -2.70
N LEU A 278 -18.44 -3.42 -3.33
CA LEU A 278 -17.81 -2.24 -3.93
C LEU A 278 -17.16 -1.35 -2.87
N THR A 279 -17.79 -1.23 -1.69
CA THR A 279 -17.31 -0.35 -0.62
C THR A 279 -15.94 -0.76 -0.07
N PRO A 280 -15.70 -2.00 0.40
CA PRO A 280 -14.37 -2.41 0.84
C PRO A 280 -13.35 -2.46 -0.30
N CYS A 281 -13.75 -2.80 -1.54
CA CYS A 281 -12.86 -2.77 -2.70
C CYS A 281 -12.38 -1.34 -3.00
N ILE A 282 -13.25 -0.33 -2.92
CA ILE A 282 -12.89 1.07 -3.09
C ILE A 282 -11.91 1.48 -1.99
N ALA A 283 -12.18 1.15 -0.73
CA ALA A 283 -11.29 1.48 0.38
C ALA A 283 -9.88 0.88 0.18
N LEU A 284 -9.79 -0.41 -0.15
CA LEU A 284 -8.52 -1.09 -0.46
C LEU A 284 -7.81 -0.46 -1.66
N THR A 285 -8.54 -0.11 -2.71
CA THR A 285 -7.96 0.52 -3.90
C THR A 285 -7.39 1.90 -3.58
N PHE A 286 -8.13 2.74 -2.85
CA PHE A 286 -7.66 4.08 -2.50
C PHE A 286 -6.44 4.06 -1.59
N ILE A 287 -6.41 3.21 -0.57
CA ILE A 287 -5.22 3.09 0.30
C ILE A 287 -4.02 2.53 -0.48
N ALA A 288 -4.23 1.57 -1.39
CA ALA A 288 -3.18 1.03 -2.25
C ALA A 288 -2.60 2.11 -3.18
N ILE A 289 -3.45 2.92 -3.81
CA ILE A 289 -3.02 4.06 -4.63
C ILE A 289 -2.23 5.05 -3.77
N GLY A 290 -2.73 5.41 -2.59
CA GLY A 290 -2.07 6.35 -1.69
C GLY A 290 -0.67 5.89 -1.28
N LEU A 291 -0.54 4.65 -0.82
CA LEU A 291 0.74 4.05 -0.43
C LEU A 291 1.68 3.87 -1.63
N SER A 292 1.17 3.46 -2.80
CA SER A 292 1.99 3.33 -4.01
C SER A 292 2.54 4.68 -4.48
N LEU A 293 1.72 5.74 -4.49
CA LEU A 293 2.17 7.09 -4.83
C LEU A 293 3.24 7.59 -3.86
N LEU A 294 3.07 7.30 -2.57
CA LEU A 294 4.04 7.65 -1.54
C LEU A 294 5.34 6.86 -1.72
N ASN A 295 5.25 5.56 -2.00
CA ASN A 295 6.42 4.71 -2.26
C ASN A 295 7.22 5.22 -3.47
N PHE A 296 6.57 5.46 -4.61
CA PHE A 296 7.24 6.04 -5.79
C PHE A 296 7.89 7.40 -5.51
N ALA A 297 7.26 8.24 -4.69
CA ALA A 297 7.82 9.53 -4.34
C ALA A 297 9.06 9.40 -3.44
N VAL A 298 9.05 8.48 -2.48
CA VAL A 298 10.19 8.21 -1.61
C VAL A 298 11.34 7.58 -2.39
N ASP A 299 11.06 6.64 -3.30
CA ASP A 299 12.06 6.06 -4.21
C ASP A 299 12.71 7.13 -5.11
N GLU A 300 11.92 8.08 -5.66
CA GLU A 300 12.43 9.20 -6.47
C GLU A 300 13.29 10.16 -5.63
N ILE A 301 13.03 10.28 -4.33
CA ILE A 301 13.84 11.09 -3.40
C ILE A 301 15.11 10.34 -3.01
N ALA A 302 15.01 9.03 -2.75
CA ALA A 302 16.12 8.19 -2.32
C ALA A 302 17.15 7.95 -3.43
N ASN A 303 16.72 7.92 -4.71
CA ASN A 303 17.58 7.66 -5.85
C ASN A 303 17.74 8.93 -6.74
N PRO A 304 18.84 9.69 -6.59
CA PRO A 304 19.09 10.91 -7.37
C PRO A 304 19.20 10.66 -8.89
N GLN A 305 19.55 9.44 -9.31
CA GLN A 305 19.69 9.11 -10.73
C GLN A 305 18.33 9.13 -11.45
N LEU A 306 17.24 8.80 -10.77
CA LEU A 306 15.88 8.92 -11.32
C LEU A 306 15.48 10.38 -11.59
N ARG A 307 16.08 11.35 -10.90
CA ARG A 307 15.89 12.78 -11.14
C ARG A 307 16.66 13.27 -12.37
N SER A 308 17.85 12.75 -12.62
CA SER A 308 18.68 13.17 -13.76
C SER A 308 18.05 12.82 -15.10
N HIS A 309 17.33 11.69 -15.20
CA HIS A 309 16.60 11.32 -16.41
C HIS A 309 15.44 12.28 -16.75
N LYS A 310 14.75 12.85 -15.76
CA LYS A 310 13.72 13.89 -16.00
C LYS A 310 14.35 15.21 -16.42
N GLY A 311 15.50 15.57 -15.86
CA GLY A 311 16.29 16.74 -16.28
C GLY A 311 16.75 16.61 -17.73
N MET A 312 17.31 15.47 -18.12
CA MET A 312 17.77 15.22 -19.49
C MET A 312 16.62 15.17 -20.51
N ARG A 313 15.42 14.67 -20.15
CA ARG A 313 14.25 14.75 -21.03
C ARG A 313 13.83 16.20 -21.26
N ARG A 314 13.72 17.00 -20.21
CA ARG A 314 13.41 18.44 -20.33
C ARG A 314 14.44 19.19 -21.18
N TRP A 315 15.73 18.88 -21.00
CA TRP A 315 16.80 19.43 -21.83
C TRP A 315 16.69 19.02 -23.29
N ARG A 316 16.38 17.76 -23.57
CA ARG A 316 16.18 17.27 -24.95
C ARG A 316 14.96 17.93 -25.61
N ASP A 317 13.86 18.03 -24.89
CA ASP A 317 12.64 18.66 -25.38
C ASP A 317 12.85 20.16 -25.64
N ALA A 318 13.57 20.86 -24.76
CA ALA A 318 13.96 22.26 -24.95
C ALA A 318 14.93 22.44 -26.15
N ALA A 319 15.92 21.58 -26.30
CA ALA A 319 16.85 21.60 -27.44
C ALA A 319 16.15 21.31 -28.77
N GLN A 320 15.17 20.38 -28.79
CA GLN A 320 14.36 20.10 -29.98
C GLN A 320 13.42 21.26 -30.33
N GLN A 321 12.88 21.97 -29.32
CA GLN A 321 12.08 23.18 -29.55
C GLN A 321 12.93 24.33 -30.10
N GLN A 322 14.14 24.53 -29.58
CA GLN A 322 15.07 25.52 -30.11
C GLN A 322 15.51 25.19 -31.55
N ALA A 323 15.82 23.95 -31.85
CA ALA A 323 16.16 23.51 -33.21
C ALA A 323 15.03 23.70 -34.23
N LYS A 324 13.76 23.60 -33.77
CA LYS A 324 12.58 23.88 -34.63
C LYS A 324 12.31 25.38 -34.80
N GLN A 325 12.83 26.24 -33.94
CA GLN A 325 12.63 27.70 -33.99
C GLN A 325 13.76 28.43 -34.70
N THR A 326 14.89 27.75 -34.98
CA THR A 326 15.97 28.35 -35.76
C THR A 326 15.63 28.27 -37.24
N PRO A 327 15.35 29.39 -37.93
CA PRO A 327 15.08 29.37 -39.37
C PRO A 327 16.34 28.88 -40.11
N SER A 328 16.14 27.94 -41.04
CA SER A 328 17.16 27.49 -41.97
C SER A 328 17.52 28.64 -42.94
N ASN A 329 18.43 29.51 -42.51
CA ASN A 329 19.03 30.51 -43.37
C ASN A 329 20.46 30.05 -43.73
N SER A 330 20.52 29.05 -44.60
CA SER A 330 21.73 28.72 -45.36
C SER A 330 21.36 28.61 -46.81
N THR A 331 21.39 29.78 -47.50
CA THR A 331 21.53 29.83 -48.97
C THR A 331 22.89 29.24 -49.31
N PRO A 332 22.99 28.25 -50.21
CA PRO A 332 24.30 27.84 -50.73
C PRO A 332 24.81 28.94 -51.64
N THR A 333 25.89 29.58 -51.29
CA THR A 333 26.69 30.39 -52.18
C THR A 333 27.38 29.46 -53.18
N ASP A 334 26.83 29.42 -54.37
CA ASP A 334 27.38 28.79 -55.55
C ASP A 334 28.64 29.59 -55.98
N THR A 335 29.80 29.07 -55.67
CA THR A 335 31.08 29.59 -56.20
C THR A 335 31.61 28.57 -57.19
N THR A 336 31.19 28.72 -58.47
CA THR A 336 31.85 28.10 -59.59
C THR A 336 33.20 28.77 -59.83
N PRO A 337 34.32 28.03 -59.94
CA PRO A 337 35.59 28.60 -60.41
C PRO A 337 35.56 28.68 -61.93
N GLN A 338 35.66 29.89 -62.49
CA GLN A 338 36.00 30.10 -63.92
C GLN A 338 37.50 29.79 -64.08
N HIS A 339 37.76 28.79 -64.96
CA HIS A 339 39.05 28.59 -65.59
C HIS A 339 39.21 29.57 -66.79
N SER A 340 40.34 30.31 -66.82
CA SER A 340 41.02 30.84 -67.97
C SER A 340 42.52 30.64 -67.79
#